data_18192642031b073e2b24e503087eeed1
#
_entry.id   18192642031b073e2b24e503087eeed1
#
_cell.length_a   1.000
_cell.length_b   1.000
_cell.length_c   1.000
_cell.angle_alpha   90.00
_cell.angle_beta   90.00
_cell.angle_gamma   90.00
#
_symmetry.space_group_name_H-M   'P 1'
#
loop_
_entity.id
_entity.type
_entity.pdbx_description
1 polymer ?
#
loop_
_entity_poly.entity_id
_entity_poly.type
_entity_poly.pdbx_seq_one_letter_code
_entity_poly.pdbx_strand_id
1 'polypeptide(L)'
;TSGTTADPKGVVLTHRNYTANVEQSLSRIDIPSSYRTLIILPLDHCFAHVVGFYIMIACGASVATVQIGATPMETLKNIPQNIREVKPNFLLSVPALAKNFRKNIETSIRAKGPFTERLFDFALRTAYIYNQDGYHKGKGWRILLAPVVGLFDLVLFRKVREAFGGSLEFFVGGGALLDSELQRFFYAIGIPMFQGYGLSEATPVISTNSPKYHWHKFGSSGKLLEPLALKI
;
A
#
# COMPACT_ATOMS: atom_id res chain seq x y z
N THR A 1 21.67 0.86 -9.32
CA THR A 1 20.89 -0.37 -9.08
C THR A 1 21.52 -1.17 -7.96
N SER A 2 20.74 -1.90 -7.19
CA SER A 2 21.17 -2.68 -6.02
C SER A 2 22.04 -3.90 -6.34
N GLY A 3 22.24 -4.23 -7.63
CA GLY A 3 23.17 -5.28 -8.09
C GLY A 3 23.07 -6.60 -7.34
N THR A 4 21.97 -7.32 -7.49
CA THR A 4 21.80 -8.63 -6.80
C THR A 4 22.65 -9.75 -7.39
N THR A 5 23.17 -9.58 -8.61
CA THR A 5 23.87 -10.63 -9.35
C THR A 5 25.19 -10.18 -10.01
N ALA A 6 25.51 -8.89 -9.95
CA ALA A 6 26.72 -8.29 -10.54
C ALA A 6 27.09 -7.01 -9.77
N ASP A 7 28.19 -6.38 -10.15
CA ASP A 7 28.60 -5.09 -9.62
C ASP A 7 27.46 -4.05 -9.76
N PRO A 8 27.21 -3.24 -8.74
CA PRO A 8 26.17 -2.21 -8.77
C PRO A 8 26.43 -1.23 -9.93
N LYS A 9 25.37 -0.95 -10.71
CA LYS A 9 25.44 0.04 -11.78
C LYS A 9 24.87 1.37 -11.31
N GLY A 10 25.62 2.46 -11.53
CA GLY A 10 25.15 3.81 -11.29
C GLY A 10 24.07 4.21 -12.31
N VAL A 11 22.94 4.69 -11.83
CA VAL A 11 21.88 5.28 -12.66
C VAL A 11 21.94 6.79 -12.46
N VAL A 12 22.25 7.52 -13.54
CA VAL A 12 22.29 8.99 -13.50
C VAL A 12 20.85 9.52 -13.64
N LEU A 13 20.35 10.14 -12.57
CA LEU A 13 19.02 10.75 -12.52
C LEU A 13 19.15 12.27 -12.34
N THR A 14 18.42 13.01 -13.15
CA THR A 14 18.35 14.47 -13.08
C THR A 14 17.15 14.93 -12.27
N HIS A 15 17.14 16.18 -11.81
CA HIS A 15 15.96 16.77 -11.18
C HIS A 15 14.72 16.68 -12.09
N ARG A 16 14.91 16.85 -13.41
CA ARG A 16 13.82 16.74 -14.39
C ARG A 16 13.21 15.33 -14.42
N ASN A 17 14.01 14.27 -14.26
CA ASN A 17 13.46 12.91 -14.15
C ASN A 17 12.54 12.79 -12.94
N TYR A 18 12.95 13.30 -11.78
CA TYR A 18 12.15 13.27 -10.56
C TYR A 18 10.85 14.08 -10.70
N THR A 19 10.91 15.32 -11.16
CA THR A 19 9.72 16.18 -11.32
C THR A 19 8.74 15.61 -12.33
N ALA A 20 9.23 15.12 -13.47
CA ALA A 20 8.39 14.46 -14.47
C ALA A 20 7.68 13.21 -13.90
N ASN A 21 8.39 12.36 -13.13
CA ASN A 21 7.75 11.17 -12.56
C ASN A 21 6.75 11.50 -11.45
N VAL A 22 6.94 12.58 -10.72
CA VAL A 22 5.94 13.12 -9.77
C VAL A 22 4.66 13.50 -10.53
N GLU A 23 4.74 14.29 -11.58
CA GLU A 23 3.60 14.74 -12.39
C GLU A 23 2.88 13.52 -13.02
N GLN A 24 3.64 12.58 -13.58
CA GLN A 24 3.12 11.33 -14.15
C GLN A 24 2.38 10.50 -13.10
N SER A 25 2.95 10.36 -11.91
CA SER A 25 2.33 9.59 -10.81
C SER A 25 1.00 10.20 -10.37
N LEU A 26 0.91 11.52 -10.33
CA LEU A 26 -0.32 12.26 -9.99
C LEU A 26 -1.41 12.12 -11.08
N SER A 27 -1.08 11.65 -12.29
CA SER A 27 -2.10 11.28 -13.27
C SER A 27 -2.97 10.09 -12.82
N ARG A 28 -2.47 9.27 -11.88
CA ARG A 28 -3.14 8.04 -11.44
C ARG A 28 -3.63 8.06 -10.00
N ILE A 29 -2.96 8.80 -9.13
CA ILE A 29 -3.29 8.87 -7.70
C ILE A 29 -3.49 10.32 -7.31
N ASP A 30 -4.66 10.64 -6.73
CA ASP A 30 -4.91 11.93 -6.12
C ASP A 30 -4.40 11.93 -4.69
N ILE A 31 -3.62 12.93 -4.34
CA ILE A 31 -3.14 13.17 -2.97
C ILE A 31 -3.62 14.55 -2.53
N PRO A 32 -4.70 14.64 -1.75
CA PRO A 32 -5.15 15.90 -1.16
C PRO A 32 -4.08 16.52 -0.25
N SER A 33 -4.04 17.84 -0.17
CA SER A 33 -3.11 18.55 0.73
C SER A 33 -3.33 18.24 2.23
N SER A 34 -4.50 17.73 2.58
CA SER A 34 -4.81 17.25 3.93
C SER A 34 -4.18 15.90 4.28
N TYR A 35 -3.64 15.18 3.29
CA TYR A 35 -3.04 13.86 3.52
C TYR A 35 -1.73 13.94 4.28
N ARG A 36 -1.46 12.85 4.99
CA ARG A 36 -0.20 12.59 5.69
C ARG A 36 0.33 11.22 5.30
N THR A 37 1.65 11.13 5.17
CA THR A 37 2.34 9.85 5.04
C THR A 37 3.39 9.70 6.14
N LEU A 38 3.73 8.45 6.46
CA LEU A 38 4.86 8.11 7.31
C LEU A 38 5.89 7.38 6.46
N ILE A 39 7.08 7.95 6.33
CA ILE A 39 8.18 7.34 5.60
C ILE A 39 8.79 6.24 6.47
N ILE A 40 8.61 5.00 6.02
CA ILE A 40 9.14 3.77 6.64
C ILE A 40 10.29 3.22 5.81
N LEU A 41 10.21 3.38 4.48
CA LEU A 41 11.24 2.90 3.55
C LEU A 41 12.42 3.88 3.48
N PRO A 42 13.64 3.38 3.22
CA PRO A 42 14.82 4.22 3.08
C PRO A 42 14.66 5.25 1.95
N LEU A 43 15.00 6.52 2.22
CA LEU A 43 14.90 7.62 1.26
C LEU A 43 15.99 7.60 0.18
N ASP A 44 17.04 6.84 0.35
CA ASP A 44 18.07 6.61 -0.69
C ASP A 44 17.54 5.78 -1.87
N HIS A 45 16.39 5.12 -1.69
CA HIS A 45 15.70 4.41 -2.77
C HIS A 45 14.71 5.35 -3.49
N CYS A 46 14.81 5.46 -4.83
CA CYS A 46 14.00 6.39 -5.63
C CYS A 46 12.48 6.22 -5.44
N PHE A 47 11.98 5.03 -5.13
CA PHE A 47 10.57 4.79 -4.84
C PHE A 47 10.09 5.57 -3.60
N ALA A 48 10.79 5.44 -2.49
CA ALA A 48 10.44 6.20 -1.27
C ALA A 48 10.64 7.70 -1.48
N HIS A 49 11.68 8.09 -2.21
CA HIS A 49 12.02 9.47 -2.48
C HIS A 49 10.95 10.16 -3.34
N VAL A 50 10.50 9.54 -4.44
CA VAL A 50 9.47 10.13 -5.31
C VAL A 50 8.10 10.03 -4.67
N VAL A 51 7.64 8.82 -4.34
CA VAL A 51 6.25 8.59 -3.93
C VAL A 51 5.98 9.01 -2.49
N GLY A 52 6.96 8.81 -1.58
CA GLY A 52 6.81 9.16 -0.17
C GLY A 52 7.15 10.60 0.18
N PHE A 53 8.00 11.25 -0.62
CA PHE A 53 8.51 12.58 -0.28
C PHE A 53 8.13 13.63 -1.33
N TYR A 54 8.58 13.52 -2.59
CA TYR A 54 8.35 14.57 -3.58
C TYR A 54 6.88 14.74 -3.97
N ILE A 55 6.11 13.66 -4.11
CA ILE A 55 4.67 13.77 -4.38
C ILE A 55 3.97 14.52 -3.25
N MET A 56 4.32 14.24 -2.00
CA MET A 56 3.72 14.92 -0.85
C MET A 56 4.01 16.41 -0.86
N ILE A 57 5.26 16.81 -1.13
CA ILE A 57 5.64 18.23 -1.26
C ILE A 57 4.88 18.88 -2.41
N ALA A 58 4.84 18.24 -3.57
CA ALA A 58 4.14 18.76 -4.75
C ALA A 58 2.64 19.01 -4.51
N CYS A 59 2.02 18.18 -3.64
CA CYS A 59 0.61 18.30 -3.26
C CYS A 59 0.35 19.19 -2.04
N GLY A 60 1.39 19.76 -1.41
CA GLY A 60 1.24 20.49 -0.15
C GLY A 60 0.81 19.63 1.03
N ALA A 61 1.04 18.32 0.94
CA ALA A 61 0.66 17.34 1.96
C ALA A 61 1.77 17.12 3.00
N SER A 62 1.45 16.49 4.11
CA SER A 62 2.37 16.35 5.25
C SER A 62 3.18 15.05 5.19
N VAL A 63 4.44 15.14 5.57
CA VAL A 63 5.37 14.00 5.66
C VAL A 63 5.86 13.86 7.10
N ALA A 64 5.82 12.64 7.63
CA ALA A 64 6.47 12.27 8.87
C ALA A 64 7.49 11.15 8.62
N THR A 65 8.47 11.01 9.50
CA THR A 65 9.47 9.96 9.47
C THR A 65 9.34 9.06 10.69
N VAL A 66 9.73 7.80 10.56
CA VAL A 66 9.78 6.87 11.69
C VAL A 66 10.83 7.34 12.68
N GLN A 67 10.51 7.25 13.97
CA GLN A 67 11.47 7.48 15.05
C GLN A 67 12.60 6.46 14.97
N ILE A 68 13.81 6.96 14.77
CA ILE A 68 15.01 6.12 14.70
C ILE A 68 15.35 5.63 16.12
N GLY A 69 15.50 4.31 16.27
CA GLY A 69 16.00 3.68 17.49
C GLY A 69 17.53 3.57 17.48
N ALA A 70 18.11 3.15 18.59
CA ALA A 70 19.56 2.91 18.68
C ALA A 70 20.01 1.75 17.76
N THR A 71 19.10 0.85 17.41
CA THR A 71 19.33 -0.27 16.49
C THR A 71 18.24 -0.31 15.38
N PRO A 72 18.54 -0.94 14.21
CA PRO A 72 17.52 -1.16 13.19
C PRO A 72 16.28 -1.92 13.71
N MET A 73 16.48 -2.85 14.64
CA MET A 73 15.40 -3.61 15.27
C MET A 73 14.49 -2.72 16.13
N GLU A 74 15.04 -1.76 16.85
CA GLU A 74 14.25 -0.80 17.62
C GLU A 74 13.49 0.15 16.70
N THR A 75 14.12 0.61 15.63
CA THR A 75 13.41 1.40 14.60
C THR A 75 12.20 0.65 14.04
N LEU A 76 12.34 -0.64 13.74
CA LEU A 76 11.21 -1.47 13.28
C LEU A 76 10.10 -1.62 14.33
N LYS A 77 10.46 -1.70 15.64
CA LYS A 77 9.49 -1.76 16.74
C LYS A 77 8.72 -0.46 16.92
N ASN A 78 9.29 0.69 16.54
CA ASN A 78 8.62 1.98 16.61
C ASN A 78 7.54 2.18 15.54
N ILE A 79 7.60 1.47 14.40
CA ILE A 79 6.69 1.64 13.28
C ILE A 79 5.20 1.58 13.68
N PRO A 80 4.71 0.56 14.41
CA PRO A 80 3.30 0.50 14.79
C PRO A 80 2.84 1.65 15.68
N GLN A 81 3.71 2.12 16.56
CA GLN A 81 3.43 3.28 17.40
C GLN A 81 3.36 4.55 16.58
N ASN A 82 4.37 4.80 15.74
CA ASN A 82 4.41 6.00 14.90
C ASN A 82 3.25 6.04 13.89
N ILE A 83 2.81 4.89 13.36
CA ILE A 83 1.59 4.83 12.53
C ILE A 83 0.36 5.33 13.31
N ARG A 84 0.20 4.93 14.57
CA ARG A 84 -0.93 5.37 15.41
C ARG A 84 -0.86 6.85 15.78
N GLU A 85 0.34 7.38 15.98
CA GLU A 85 0.57 8.80 16.30
C GLU A 85 0.35 9.70 15.09
N VAL A 86 0.96 9.35 13.95
CA VAL A 86 0.88 10.12 12.71
C VAL A 86 -0.48 10.01 12.05
N LYS A 87 -1.15 8.84 12.15
CA LYS A 87 -2.41 8.53 11.48
C LYS A 87 -2.33 8.80 9.97
N PRO A 88 -1.43 8.13 9.25
CA PRO A 88 -1.21 8.40 7.83
C PRO A 88 -2.44 8.02 7.00
N ASN A 89 -2.66 8.74 5.90
CA ASN A 89 -3.72 8.42 4.93
C ASN A 89 -3.25 7.37 3.93
N PHE A 90 -1.97 7.36 3.59
CA PHE A 90 -1.39 6.27 2.84
C PHE A 90 0.03 5.93 3.32
N LEU A 91 0.49 4.73 3.01
CA LEU A 91 1.82 4.24 3.34
C LEU A 91 2.46 3.55 2.15
N LEU A 92 3.78 3.72 2.01
CA LEU A 92 4.56 2.90 1.11
C LEU A 92 4.84 1.54 1.75
N SER A 93 4.78 0.49 0.94
CA SER A 93 5.03 -0.87 1.40
C SER A 93 5.86 -1.66 0.39
N VAL A 94 6.62 -2.60 0.92
CA VAL A 94 7.27 -3.67 0.17
C VAL A 94 6.73 -5.01 0.64
N PRO A 95 6.84 -6.10 -0.14
CA PRO A 95 6.23 -7.38 0.21
C PRO A 95 6.59 -7.91 1.60
N ALA A 96 7.82 -7.71 2.05
CA ALA A 96 8.27 -8.13 3.39
C ALA A 96 7.52 -7.38 4.50
N LEU A 97 7.32 -6.07 4.36
CA LEU A 97 6.59 -5.25 5.32
C LEU A 97 5.10 -5.62 5.34
N ALA A 98 4.50 -5.84 4.16
CA ALA A 98 3.12 -6.30 4.03
C ALA A 98 2.88 -7.64 4.73
N LYS A 99 3.79 -8.62 4.56
CA LYS A 99 3.73 -9.90 5.26
C LYS A 99 3.79 -9.73 6.78
N ASN A 100 4.65 -8.85 7.27
CA ASN A 100 4.76 -8.55 8.69
C ASN A 100 3.47 -7.91 9.26
N PHE A 101 2.88 -6.96 8.54
CA PHE A 101 1.61 -6.37 8.96
C PHE A 101 0.50 -7.42 9.03
N ARG A 102 0.35 -8.26 8.00
CA ARG A 102 -0.63 -9.35 8.01
C ARG A 102 -0.41 -10.29 9.20
N LYS A 103 0.81 -10.75 9.42
CA LYS A 103 1.17 -11.62 10.56
C LYS A 103 0.80 -10.97 11.90
N ASN A 104 1.08 -9.69 12.08
CA ASN A 104 0.75 -8.98 13.32
C ASN A 104 -0.76 -8.86 13.53
N ILE A 105 -1.54 -8.60 12.47
CA ILE A 105 -3.01 -8.60 12.51
C ILE A 105 -3.52 -9.96 12.93
N GLU A 106 -3.12 -11.04 12.24
CA GLU A 106 -3.56 -12.41 12.53
C GLU A 106 -3.19 -12.82 13.96
N THR A 107 -1.98 -12.49 14.43
CA THR A 107 -1.55 -12.74 15.80
C THR A 107 -2.42 -11.99 16.82
N SER A 108 -2.74 -10.73 16.55
CA SER A 108 -3.59 -9.92 17.42
C SER A 108 -5.05 -10.45 17.47
N ILE A 109 -5.54 -11.00 16.36
CA ILE A 109 -6.87 -11.62 16.30
C ILE A 109 -6.88 -12.92 17.11
N ARG A 110 -5.88 -13.80 16.96
CA ARG A 110 -5.74 -15.05 17.73
C ARG A 110 -5.69 -14.79 19.22
N ALA A 111 -4.97 -13.74 19.64
CA ALA A 111 -4.87 -13.38 21.05
C ALA A 111 -6.23 -13.00 21.69
N LYS A 112 -7.24 -12.67 20.88
CA LYS A 112 -8.61 -12.39 21.34
C LYS A 112 -9.47 -13.64 21.55
N GLY A 113 -8.93 -14.82 21.26
CA GLY A 113 -9.55 -16.12 21.47
C GLY A 113 -10.14 -16.78 20.21
N PRO A 114 -10.43 -18.10 20.30
CA PRO A 114 -10.78 -18.92 19.13
C PRO A 114 -12.08 -18.48 18.44
N PHE A 115 -13.03 -17.94 19.18
CA PHE A 115 -14.29 -17.45 18.59
C PHE A 115 -14.03 -16.24 17.68
N THR A 116 -13.22 -15.30 18.13
CA THR A 116 -12.86 -14.11 17.34
C THR A 116 -12.08 -14.50 16.09
N GLU A 117 -11.16 -15.46 16.20
CA GLU A 117 -10.39 -15.97 15.07
C GLU A 117 -11.31 -16.60 14.01
N ARG A 118 -12.20 -17.51 14.42
CA ARG A 118 -13.17 -18.16 13.50
C ARG A 118 -14.09 -17.16 12.83
N LEU A 119 -14.57 -16.16 13.58
CA LEU A 119 -15.43 -15.11 13.04
C LEU A 119 -14.67 -14.22 12.03
N PHE A 120 -13.42 -13.88 12.32
CA PHE A 120 -12.57 -13.13 11.41
C PHE A 120 -12.27 -13.90 10.11
N ASP A 121 -11.95 -15.19 10.21
CA ASP A 121 -11.73 -16.06 9.04
C ASP A 121 -12.99 -16.17 8.18
N PHE A 122 -14.16 -16.31 8.80
CA PHE A 122 -15.43 -16.33 8.07
C PHE A 122 -15.70 -15.00 7.37
N ALA A 123 -15.46 -13.89 8.05
CA ALA A 123 -15.58 -12.54 7.47
C ALA A 123 -14.64 -12.33 6.28
N LEU A 124 -13.37 -12.77 6.39
CA LEU A 124 -12.41 -12.71 5.30
C LEU A 124 -12.85 -13.54 4.09
N ARG A 125 -13.30 -14.78 4.30
CA ARG A 125 -13.80 -15.63 3.22
C ARG A 125 -14.98 -15.00 2.51
N THR A 126 -15.93 -14.44 3.24
CA THR A 126 -17.10 -13.72 2.69
C THR A 126 -16.66 -12.51 1.87
N ALA A 127 -15.73 -11.71 2.40
CA ALA A 127 -15.18 -10.57 1.69
C ALA A 127 -14.41 -10.98 0.43
N TYR A 128 -13.69 -12.10 0.45
CA TYR A 128 -13.00 -12.63 -0.74
C TYR A 128 -13.97 -13.04 -1.85
N ILE A 129 -15.09 -13.67 -1.51
CA ILE A 129 -16.14 -14.01 -2.48
C ILE A 129 -16.75 -12.75 -3.08
N TYR A 130 -17.03 -11.75 -2.27
CA TYR A 130 -17.58 -10.46 -2.70
C TYR A 130 -16.61 -9.67 -3.57
N ASN A 131 -15.34 -9.58 -3.16
CA ASN A 131 -14.32 -8.76 -3.82
C ASN A 131 -13.76 -9.39 -5.11
N GLN A 132 -13.81 -10.72 -5.25
CA GLN A 132 -13.28 -11.48 -6.40
C GLN A 132 -11.80 -11.17 -6.69
N ASP A 133 -11.51 -10.62 -7.86
CA ASP A 133 -10.18 -10.19 -8.32
C ASP A 133 -9.91 -8.68 -8.06
N GLY A 134 -10.77 -8.02 -7.30
CA GLY A 134 -10.74 -6.58 -7.03
C GLY A 134 -11.45 -5.77 -8.11
N TYR A 135 -11.28 -6.10 -9.39
CA TYR A 135 -11.93 -5.41 -10.51
C TYR A 135 -13.43 -5.75 -10.64
N HIS A 136 -13.81 -6.99 -10.34
CA HIS A 136 -15.18 -7.47 -10.45
C HIS A 136 -15.93 -7.47 -9.11
N LYS A 137 -15.52 -6.65 -8.16
CA LYS A 137 -16.15 -6.52 -6.84
C LYS A 137 -17.68 -6.40 -6.94
N GLY A 138 -18.38 -7.28 -6.22
CA GLY A 138 -19.85 -7.27 -6.12
C GLY A 138 -20.59 -7.60 -7.42
N LYS A 139 -19.93 -8.12 -8.46
CA LYS A 139 -20.55 -8.42 -9.73
C LYS A 139 -21.43 -9.67 -9.67
N GLY A 140 -22.57 -9.63 -10.36
CA GLY A 140 -23.54 -10.73 -10.39
C GLY A 140 -24.23 -10.95 -9.02
N TRP A 141 -24.54 -12.18 -8.68
CA TRP A 141 -25.21 -12.55 -7.41
C TRP A 141 -24.44 -12.13 -6.14
N ARG A 142 -23.14 -11.88 -6.27
CA ARG A 142 -22.27 -11.51 -5.16
C ARG A 142 -22.62 -10.16 -4.54
N ILE A 143 -23.36 -9.32 -5.24
CA ILE A 143 -23.87 -8.05 -4.69
C ILE A 143 -24.74 -8.30 -3.43
N LEU A 144 -25.40 -9.46 -3.33
CA LEU A 144 -26.19 -9.85 -2.17
C LEU A 144 -25.35 -10.03 -0.90
N LEU A 145 -24.04 -10.19 -1.03
CA LEU A 145 -23.12 -10.25 0.12
C LEU A 145 -22.74 -8.86 0.66
N ALA A 146 -23.06 -7.77 -0.05
CA ALA A 146 -22.68 -6.43 0.35
C ALA A 146 -23.14 -6.04 1.77
N PRO A 147 -24.39 -6.32 2.23
CA PRO A 147 -24.80 -6.01 3.59
C PRO A 147 -24.01 -6.79 4.65
N VAL A 148 -23.70 -8.06 4.37
CA VAL A 148 -22.95 -8.93 5.30
C VAL A 148 -21.49 -8.47 5.39
N VAL A 149 -20.87 -8.14 4.27
CA VAL A 149 -19.52 -7.58 4.24
C VAL A 149 -19.48 -6.23 4.95
N GLY A 150 -20.50 -5.38 4.75
CA GLY A 150 -20.64 -4.11 5.46
C GLY A 150 -20.76 -4.28 6.98
N LEU A 151 -21.50 -5.29 7.45
CA LEU A 151 -21.58 -5.62 8.87
C LEU A 151 -20.21 -6.05 9.42
N PHE A 152 -19.50 -6.95 8.72
CA PHE A 152 -18.15 -7.36 9.12
C PHE A 152 -17.14 -6.20 9.08
N ASP A 153 -17.29 -5.28 8.13
CA ASP A 153 -16.48 -4.08 8.09
C ASP A 153 -16.66 -3.26 9.37
N LEU A 154 -17.90 -3.01 9.76
CA LEU A 154 -18.22 -2.21 10.95
C LEU A 154 -17.73 -2.87 12.25
N VAL A 155 -17.92 -4.19 12.39
CA VAL A 155 -17.69 -4.90 13.66
C VAL A 155 -16.24 -5.37 13.82
N LEU A 156 -15.59 -5.77 12.71
CA LEU A 156 -14.27 -6.41 12.73
C LEU A 156 -13.19 -5.59 12.01
N PHE A 157 -13.40 -5.29 10.72
CA PHE A 157 -12.32 -4.72 9.90
C PHE A 157 -12.01 -3.28 10.27
N ARG A 158 -12.99 -2.51 10.69
CA ARG A 158 -12.77 -1.17 11.23
C ARG A 158 -11.82 -1.18 12.42
N LYS A 159 -11.97 -2.15 13.34
CA LYS A 159 -11.06 -2.29 14.51
C LYS A 159 -9.63 -2.64 14.10
N VAL A 160 -9.46 -3.38 13.00
CA VAL A 160 -8.14 -3.62 12.43
C VAL A 160 -7.54 -2.34 11.87
N ARG A 161 -8.33 -1.53 11.16
CA ARG A 161 -7.89 -0.23 10.62
C ARG A 161 -7.52 0.77 11.71
N GLU A 162 -8.20 0.74 12.85
CA GLU A 162 -7.86 1.56 14.02
C GLU A 162 -6.43 1.31 14.54
N ALA A 163 -5.92 0.08 14.39
CA ALA A 163 -4.52 -0.23 14.72
C ALA A 163 -3.52 0.48 13.79
N PHE A 164 -3.96 0.91 12.60
CA PHE A 164 -3.21 1.74 11.66
C PHE A 164 -3.53 3.24 11.80
N GLY A 165 -4.05 3.66 12.94
CA GLY A 165 -4.39 5.07 13.22
C GLY A 165 -5.76 5.50 12.72
N GLY A 166 -6.54 4.64 12.07
CA GLY A 166 -7.92 4.87 11.63
C GLY A 166 -8.08 5.73 10.38
N SER A 167 -7.02 6.42 9.93
CA SER A 167 -7.05 7.30 8.74
C SER A 167 -6.46 6.66 7.48
N LEU A 168 -5.88 5.47 7.61
CA LEU A 168 -5.20 4.81 6.50
C LEU A 168 -6.22 4.32 5.46
N GLU A 169 -6.10 4.83 4.25
CA GLU A 169 -6.99 4.53 3.13
C GLU A 169 -6.40 3.45 2.22
N PHE A 170 -5.09 3.49 1.96
CA PHE A 170 -4.43 2.52 1.10
C PHE A 170 -2.93 2.44 1.33
N PHE A 171 -2.33 1.38 0.79
CA PHE A 171 -0.88 1.26 0.61
C PHE A 171 -0.52 1.38 -0.87
N VAL A 172 0.65 1.91 -1.15
CA VAL A 172 1.30 1.80 -2.45
C VAL A 172 2.44 0.81 -2.34
N GLY A 173 2.33 -0.30 -3.05
CA GLY A 173 3.31 -1.38 -3.05
C GLY A 173 4.27 -1.30 -4.24
N GLY A 174 5.55 -1.45 -4.00
CA GLY A 174 6.58 -1.44 -5.03
C GLY A 174 7.82 -2.23 -4.63
N GLY A 175 8.87 -2.16 -5.46
CA GLY A 175 10.16 -2.80 -5.22
C GLY A 175 10.23 -4.30 -5.54
N ALA A 176 9.13 -5.01 -5.47
CA ALA A 176 9.00 -6.41 -5.88
C ALA A 176 7.53 -6.78 -6.08
N LEU A 177 7.27 -7.93 -6.70
CA LEU A 177 5.91 -8.43 -6.90
C LEU A 177 5.22 -8.70 -5.56
N LEU A 178 4.08 -8.07 -5.34
CA LEU A 178 3.22 -8.31 -4.19
C LEU A 178 2.30 -9.50 -4.47
N ASP A 179 2.35 -10.49 -3.61
CA ASP A 179 1.50 -11.68 -3.68
C ASP A 179 0.01 -11.31 -3.74
N SER A 180 -0.74 -11.94 -4.64
CA SER A 180 -2.18 -11.71 -4.82
C SER A 180 -2.98 -11.99 -3.54
N GLU A 181 -2.57 -12.96 -2.71
CA GLU A 181 -3.23 -13.24 -1.44
C GLU A 181 -3.03 -12.12 -0.41
N LEU A 182 -1.87 -11.44 -0.41
CA LEU A 182 -1.68 -10.23 0.38
C LEU A 182 -2.57 -9.09 -0.12
N GLN A 183 -2.66 -8.88 -1.43
CA GLN A 183 -3.55 -7.88 -2.01
C GLN A 183 -5.01 -8.14 -1.63
N ARG A 184 -5.48 -9.39 -1.73
CA ARG A 184 -6.83 -9.81 -1.32
C ARG A 184 -7.10 -9.55 0.15
N PHE A 185 -6.14 -9.90 1.01
CA PHE A 185 -6.26 -9.70 2.46
C PHE A 185 -6.45 -8.22 2.80
N PHE A 186 -5.54 -7.36 2.33
CA PHE A 186 -5.61 -5.94 2.63
C PHE A 186 -6.82 -5.25 1.99
N TYR A 187 -7.24 -5.71 0.82
CA TYR A 187 -8.46 -5.23 0.18
C TYR A 187 -9.71 -5.62 0.98
N ALA A 188 -9.76 -6.84 1.52
CA ALA A 188 -10.88 -7.32 2.33
C ALA A 188 -11.05 -6.53 3.64
N ILE A 189 -9.96 -6.15 4.29
CA ILE A 189 -10.01 -5.35 5.53
C ILE A 189 -10.16 -3.84 5.28
N GLY A 190 -10.33 -3.42 4.02
CA GLY A 190 -10.64 -2.05 3.65
C GLY A 190 -9.45 -1.08 3.59
N ILE A 191 -8.22 -1.58 3.53
CA ILE A 191 -6.98 -0.80 3.29
C ILE A 191 -6.19 -1.44 2.15
N PRO A 192 -6.66 -1.31 0.89
CA PRO A 192 -6.06 -1.98 -0.26
C PRO A 192 -4.58 -1.66 -0.44
N MET A 193 -3.83 -2.62 -0.97
CA MET A 193 -2.46 -2.43 -1.42
C MET A 193 -2.43 -2.32 -2.95
N PHE A 194 -2.16 -1.15 -3.47
CA PHE A 194 -2.03 -0.89 -4.89
C PHE A 194 -0.62 -1.22 -5.36
N GLN A 195 -0.51 -2.32 -6.10
CA GLN A 195 0.76 -2.71 -6.71
C GLN A 195 1.13 -1.72 -7.81
N GLY A 196 2.35 -1.18 -7.74
CA GLY A 196 3.01 -0.46 -8.82
C GLY A 196 4.17 -1.27 -9.39
N TYR A 197 4.57 -0.92 -10.60
CA TYR A 197 5.77 -1.41 -11.27
C TYR A 197 6.68 -0.25 -11.65
N GLY A 198 7.96 -0.44 -11.44
CA GLY A 198 8.97 0.56 -11.76
C GLY A 198 10.38 0.03 -11.56
N LEU A 199 11.35 0.83 -11.98
CA LEU A 199 12.78 0.57 -11.87
C LEU A 199 13.54 1.89 -11.72
N SER A 200 14.74 1.86 -11.16
CA SER A 200 15.53 3.06 -10.91
C SER A 200 15.76 3.89 -12.17
N GLU A 201 15.96 3.22 -13.32
CA GLU A 201 16.15 3.85 -14.62
C GLU A 201 14.93 4.64 -15.12
N ALA A 202 13.74 4.38 -14.57
CA ALA A 202 12.47 5.09 -14.87
C ALA A 202 12.09 6.13 -13.81
N THR A 203 12.83 6.31 -12.75
CA THR A 203 12.74 7.34 -11.67
C THR A 203 11.44 7.38 -10.84
N PRO A 204 10.93 6.33 -10.27
CA PRO A 204 10.99 4.93 -10.64
C PRO A 204 9.72 4.41 -11.30
N VAL A 205 8.56 5.12 -11.17
CA VAL A 205 7.23 4.55 -11.42
C VAL A 205 6.92 4.53 -12.91
N ILE A 206 6.49 3.37 -13.41
CA ILE A 206 6.05 3.16 -14.80
C ILE A 206 4.54 2.93 -14.84
N SER A 207 4.02 2.10 -13.93
CA SER A 207 2.59 1.79 -13.86
C SER A 207 2.14 1.57 -12.41
N THR A 208 0.87 1.76 -12.15
CA THR A 208 0.27 1.50 -10.82
C THR A 208 -1.21 1.19 -10.92
N ASN A 209 -1.71 0.37 -9.99
CA ASN A 209 -3.13 0.32 -9.65
C ASN A 209 -3.53 1.61 -8.94
N SER A 210 -4.81 1.98 -8.98
CA SER A 210 -5.27 3.26 -8.46
C SER A 210 -6.65 3.16 -7.82
N PRO A 211 -6.91 3.85 -6.71
CA PRO A 211 -8.24 4.00 -6.14
C PRO A 211 -9.13 4.92 -7.00
N LYS A 212 -8.56 5.94 -7.65
CA LYS A 212 -9.23 7.01 -8.38
C LYS A 212 -10.14 6.52 -9.51
N TYR A 213 -9.76 5.44 -10.17
CA TYR A 213 -10.42 4.96 -11.38
C TYR A 213 -11.10 3.60 -11.21
N HIS A 214 -11.25 3.11 -10.01
CA HIS A 214 -11.67 1.74 -9.72
C HIS A 214 -10.85 0.67 -10.47
N TRP A 215 -9.59 0.99 -10.77
CA TRP A 215 -8.68 0.16 -11.54
C TRP A 215 -7.74 -0.56 -10.59
N HIS A 216 -8.29 -1.49 -9.87
CA HIS A 216 -7.54 -2.39 -9.02
C HIS A 216 -7.87 -3.83 -9.40
N LYS A 217 -6.85 -4.54 -9.85
CA LYS A 217 -6.93 -5.97 -10.16
C LYS A 217 -5.77 -6.69 -9.48
N PHE A 218 -6.10 -7.70 -8.69
CA PHE A 218 -5.08 -8.49 -8.00
C PHE A 218 -4.14 -9.16 -9.00
N GLY A 219 -2.83 -9.16 -8.71
CA GLY A 219 -1.80 -9.70 -9.58
C GLY A 219 -1.43 -8.81 -10.77
N SER A 220 -2.06 -7.62 -10.91
CA SER A 220 -1.72 -6.65 -11.93
C SER A 220 -0.83 -5.54 -11.38
N SER A 221 0.08 -5.02 -12.19
CA SER A 221 0.86 -3.81 -11.90
C SER A 221 0.11 -2.51 -12.28
N GLY A 222 -1.16 -2.62 -12.67
CA GLY A 222 -2.00 -1.48 -13.00
C GLY A 222 -1.79 -0.93 -14.40
N LYS A 223 -2.15 0.33 -14.58
CA LYS A 223 -2.01 1.06 -15.85
C LYS A 223 -0.74 1.88 -15.90
N LEU A 224 -0.23 2.09 -17.11
CA LEU A 224 0.86 3.03 -17.35
C LEU A 224 0.51 4.42 -16.84
N LEU A 225 1.51 5.11 -16.31
CA LEU A 225 1.42 6.54 -16.04
C LEU A 225 1.32 7.31 -17.37
N GLU A 226 0.58 8.41 -17.38
CA GLU A 226 0.50 9.28 -18.55
C GLU A 226 1.65 10.31 -18.53
N PRO A 227 2.25 10.63 -19.66
CA PRO A 227 2.02 10.16 -21.04
C PRO A 227 2.95 9.02 -21.48
N LEU A 228 3.33 8.09 -20.60
CA LEU A 228 4.28 7.02 -20.94
C LEU A 228 3.74 6.09 -22.02
N ALA A 229 4.64 5.63 -22.89
CA ALA A 229 4.40 4.56 -23.85
C ALA A 229 5.28 3.35 -23.51
N LEU A 230 4.72 2.15 -23.57
CA LEU A 230 5.43 0.90 -23.35
C LEU A 230 5.37 0.06 -24.63
N LYS A 231 6.53 -0.44 -25.06
CA LYS A 231 6.64 -1.47 -26.09
C LYS A 231 7.05 -2.78 -25.42
N ILE A 232 6.28 -3.83 -25.65
CA ILE A 232 6.53 -5.20 -25.21
C ILE A 232 7.17 -5.97 -26.36
#